data_dbfcd9fb85479e4cb2350326a7e97857
#
_entry.id   dbfcd9fb85479e4cb2350326a7e97857
#
_cell.length_a   1.000
_cell.length_b   1.000
_cell.length_c   1.000
_cell.angle_alpha   90.00
_cell.angle_beta   90.00
_cell.angle_gamma   90.00
#
_symmetry.space_group_name_H-M   'P 1'
#
loop_
_entity.id
_entity.type
_entity.pdbx_description
1 polymer ?
#
loop_
_entity_poly.entity_id
_entity_poly.type
_entity_poly.pdbx_seq_one_letter_code
_entity_poly.pdbx_strand_id
1 'polypeptide(L)'
;MSRTQHGDSVGGRGLGRCERLHRALWDCHRRIPAGPPREAACRHLNRSLAECLVAEACPGESELVRSLCSSGGTALKRSQCQQAQVSLGVCLSSHQTPS
;
A
#
# COMPACT_ATOMS: atom_id res chain seq x y z
N MET A 1 21.51 15.07 6.96
CA MET A 1 21.32 14.60 6.43
C MET A 1 21.07 14.18 6.30
N SER A 2 20.82 14.18 6.34
CA SER A 2 20.47 13.59 5.79
C SER A 2 20.05 13.20 5.60
N ARG A 3 20.00 13.35 5.85
CA ARG A 3 19.57 12.93 5.30
C ARG A 3 19.32 12.50 4.90
N THR A 4 19.36 12.76 5.03
CA THR A 4 19.04 12.32 4.27
C THR A 4 18.78 12.06 3.97
N GLN A 5 18.88 12.24 4.07
CA GLN A 5 18.56 11.93 3.43
C GLN A 5 18.32 11.72 2.97
N HIS A 6 18.48 11.73 2.91
CA HIS A 6 18.23 11.41 1.99
C HIS A 6 18.11 10.87 1.55
N GLY A 7 18.18 11.03 1.61
CA GLY A 7 18.02 10.33 0.86
C GLY A 7 17.69 10.02 0.62
N ASP A 8 17.60 9.91 0.33
CA ASP A 8 17.24 9.64 -0.23
C ASP A 8 16.84 9.77 -0.88
N SER A 9 16.56 9.81 -1.16
CA SER A 9 16.17 9.89 -2.08
C SER A 9 15.98 9.92 -2.92
N VAL A 10 16.28 10.40 -3.12
CA VAL A 10 16.16 10.08 -4.37
C VAL A 10 15.01 9.24 -4.73
N GLY A 11 14.97 8.74 -5.77
CA GLY A 11 13.90 7.90 -6.14
C GLY A 11 13.47 6.91 -5.08
N GLY A 12 14.15 6.91 -4.02
CA GLY A 12 13.84 5.98 -2.96
C GLY A 12 12.89 6.50 -1.92
N ARG A 13 12.32 7.65 -2.13
CA ARG A 13 11.56 8.31 -1.07
C ARG A 13 10.44 7.45 -0.52
N GLY A 14 9.54 6.98 -1.33
CA GLY A 14 8.47 6.14 -0.83
C GLY A 14 8.95 4.73 -0.55
N LEU A 15 9.93 4.30 -1.32
CA LEU A 15 10.47 2.96 -1.18
C LEU A 15 11.07 2.71 0.19
N GLY A 16 11.67 3.75 0.79
CA GLY A 16 12.25 3.57 2.11
C GLY A 16 11.23 3.11 3.12
N ARG A 17 10.03 3.68 3.08
CA ARG A 17 8.98 3.29 3.99
C ARG A 17 8.47 1.88 3.69
N CYS A 18 8.24 1.60 2.43
CA CYS A 18 7.76 0.28 2.06
C CYS A 18 8.80 -0.79 2.36
N GLU A 19 10.06 -0.47 2.17
CA GLU A 19 11.11 -1.42 2.48
C GLU A 19 11.18 -1.72 3.97
N ARG A 20 10.99 -0.70 4.80
CA ARG A 20 10.97 -0.91 6.25
C ARG A 20 9.81 -1.82 6.66
N LEU A 21 8.65 -1.60 6.04
CA LEU A 21 7.49 -2.43 6.30
C LEU A 21 7.72 -3.86 5.83
N HIS A 22 8.35 -4.01 4.69
CA HIS A 22 8.65 -5.32 4.15
C HIS A 22 9.60 -6.07 5.10
N ARG A 23 10.59 -5.38 5.58
CA ARG A 23 11.55 -5.98 6.50
C ARG A 23 10.90 -6.37 7.82
N ALA A 24 10.02 -5.51 8.33
CA ALA A 24 9.29 -5.80 9.56
C ALA A 24 8.38 -7.00 9.38
N LEU A 25 7.73 -7.12 8.22
CA LEU A 25 6.88 -8.26 7.94
C LEU A 25 7.71 -9.54 7.87
N TRP A 26 8.87 -9.45 7.23
CA TRP A 26 9.75 -10.59 7.11
C TRP A 26 10.21 -11.06 8.50
N ASP A 27 10.57 -10.12 9.37
CA ASP A 27 10.95 -10.46 10.73
C ASP A 27 9.80 -11.12 11.48
N CYS A 28 8.59 -10.61 11.28
CA CYS A 28 7.40 -11.19 11.91
C CYS A 28 7.23 -12.64 11.47
N HIS A 29 7.39 -12.89 10.17
CA HIS A 29 7.26 -14.24 9.63
C HIS A 29 8.33 -15.17 10.17
N ARG A 30 9.52 -14.66 10.42
CA ARG A 30 10.58 -15.50 10.96
C ARG A 30 10.34 -15.89 12.40
N ARG A 31 9.67 -15.02 13.17
CA ARG A 31 9.48 -15.27 14.59
C ARG A 31 8.27 -16.13 14.89
N ILE A 32 7.32 -16.20 13.96
CA ILE A 32 6.07 -16.89 14.19
C ILE A 32 5.87 -17.95 13.13
N PRO A 33 5.67 -19.23 13.53
CA PRO A 33 5.50 -20.29 12.54
C PRO A 33 4.31 -20.03 11.63
N ALA A 34 4.36 -20.60 10.45
CA ALA A 34 3.29 -20.47 9.48
C ALA A 34 1.98 -20.99 10.05
N GLY A 35 0.89 -20.40 9.59
CA GLY A 35 -0.43 -20.82 10.03
C GLY A 35 -1.19 -19.66 10.64
N PRO A 36 -2.34 -19.97 11.27
CA PRO A 36 -3.20 -18.93 11.82
C PRO A 36 -2.51 -17.98 12.80
N PRO A 37 -1.61 -18.42 13.70
CA PRO A 37 -0.95 -17.48 14.57
C PRO A 37 -0.14 -16.42 13.82
N ARG A 38 0.56 -16.84 12.75
CA ARG A 38 1.31 -15.89 11.95
C ARG A 38 0.40 -14.92 11.23
N GLU A 39 -0.68 -15.44 10.67
CA GLU A 39 -1.63 -14.58 9.95
C GLU A 39 -2.20 -13.53 10.88
N ALA A 40 -2.57 -13.91 12.09
CA ALA A 40 -3.12 -12.96 13.04
C ALA A 40 -2.10 -11.93 13.49
N ALA A 41 -0.90 -12.39 13.83
CA ALA A 41 0.12 -11.51 14.40
C ALA A 41 0.69 -10.55 13.37
N CYS A 42 0.83 -11.00 12.12
CA CYS A 42 1.49 -10.20 11.09
C CYS A 42 0.51 -9.50 10.15
N ARG A 43 -0.79 -9.64 10.40
CA ARG A 43 -1.81 -9.08 9.50
C ARG A 43 -1.66 -7.58 9.32
N HIS A 44 -1.41 -6.87 10.41
CA HIS A 44 -1.31 -5.42 10.35
C HIS A 44 -0.14 -4.99 9.46
N LEU A 45 1.00 -5.64 9.63
CA LEU A 45 2.16 -5.33 8.80
C LEU A 45 1.92 -5.66 7.34
N ASN A 46 1.25 -6.77 7.09
CA ASN A 46 0.93 -7.16 5.73
C ASN A 46 0.05 -6.13 5.06
N ARG A 47 -0.96 -5.65 5.78
CA ARG A 47 -1.85 -4.62 5.25
C ARG A 47 -1.11 -3.32 5.00
N SER A 48 -0.30 -2.89 5.96
CA SER A 48 0.43 -1.64 5.83
C SER A 48 1.39 -1.69 4.65
N LEU A 49 2.04 -2.81 4.45
CA LEU A 49 2.94 -2.96 3.31
C LEU A 49 2.17 -2.90 1.99
N ALA A 50 1.04 -3.60 1.92
CA ALA A 50 0.23 -3.58 0.71
C ALA A 50 -0.22 -2.16 0.38
N GLU A 51 -0.69 -1.43 1.38
CA GLU A 51 -1.13 -0.05 1.18
C GLU A 51 0.03 0.85 0.73
N CYS A 52 1.19 0.63 1.30
CA CYS A 52 2.36 1.39 0.92
C CYS A 52 2.74 1.15 -0.54
N LEU A 53 2.76 -0.11 -0.95
CA LEU A 53 3.12 -0.45 -2.32
C LEU A 53 2.10 0.08 -3.32
N VAL A 54 0.83 0.02 -2.97
CA VAL A 54 -0.22 0.55 -3.83
C VAL A 54 -0.06 2.06 -3.99
N ALA A 55 0.22 2.76 -2.91
CA ALA A 55 0.41 4.20 -2.96
C ALA A 55 1.64 4.58 -3.78
N GLU A 56 2.67 3.75 -3.76
CA GLU A 56 3.86 4.03 -4.56
C GLU A 56 3.61 3.78 -6.03
N ALA A 57 2.90 2.71 -6.34
CA ALA A 57 2.65 2.35 -7.74
C ALA A 57 1.65 3.30 -8.40
N CYS A 58 0.60 3.66 -7.69
CA CYS A 58 -0.50 4.44 -8.25
C CYS A 58 -0.92 5.55 -7.30
N PRO A 59 -0.06 6.56 -7.11
CA PRO A 59 -0.32 7.59 -6.09
C PRO A 59 -1.59 8.39 -6.35
N GLY A 60 -1.86 8.79 -7.58
CA GLY A 60 -3.03 9.59 -7.88
C GLY A 60 -4.32 8.83 -7.64
N GLU A 61 -4.38 7.61 -8.16
CA GLU A 61 -5.56 6.78 -8.00
C GLU A 61 -5.75 6.38 -6.54
N SER A 62 -4.66 6.10 -5.85
CA SER A 62 -4.71 5.74 -4.44
C SER A 62 -5.29 6.88 -3.61
N GLU A 63 -4.88 8.10 -3.92
CA GLU A 63 -5.38 9.27 -3.20
C GLU A 63 -6.87 9.49 -3.46
N LEU A 64 -7.31 9.25 -4.69
CA LEU A 64 -8.72 9.37 -5.01
C LEU A 64 -9.57 8.36 -4.24
N VAL A 65 -9.08 7.13 -4.14
CA VAL A 65 -9.80 6.12 -3.39
C VAL A 65 -9.90 6.55 -1.93
N ARG A 66 -8.80 7.01 -1.35
CA ARG A 66 -8.81 7.45 0.03
C ARG A 66 -9.80 8.60 0.23
N SER A 67 -9.78 9.55 -0.67
CA SER A 67 -10.63 10.73 -0.56
C SER A 67 -12.11 10.39 -0.73
N LEU A 68 -12.42 9.59 -1.73
CA LEU A 68 -13.82 9.33 -2.08
C LEU A 68 -14.45 8.22 -1.27
N CYS A 69 -13.65 7.34 -0.70
CA CYS A 69 -14.16 6.18 0.03
C CYS A 69 -14.08 6.33 1.54
N SER A 70 -13.56 7.45 2.02
CA SER A 70 -13.33 7.61 3.45
C SER A 70 -14.60 7.98 4.21
N SER A 71 -15.60 8.52 3.53
CA SER A 71 -16.83 8.94 4.20
C SER A 71 -17.99 8.16 3.62
N GLY A 72 -18.88 7.78 4.46
CA GLY A 72 -20.10 7.15 4.04
C GLY A 72 -20.85 8.09 3.15
N GLY A 73 -21.79 8.22 2.81
CA GLY A 73 -22.32 9.31 2.07
C GLY A 73 -23.45 8.92 1.16
N THR A 74 -23.63 9.77 0.20
CA THR A 74 -24.72 9.61 -0.74
C THR A 74 -24.45 8.50 -1.74
N ALA A 75 -25.47 8.16 -2.50
CA ALA A 75 -25.30 7.21 -3.59
C ALA A 75 -24.27 7.68 -4.59
N LEU A 76 -24.23 9.00 -4.83
CA LEU A 76 -23.23 9.56 -5.74
C LEU A 76 -21.82 9.34 -5.21
N LYS A 77 -21.63 9.57 -3.94
CA LYS A 77 -20.30 9.36 -3.34
C LYS A 77 -19.89 7.90 -3.42
N ARG A 78 -20.81 6.99 -3.19
CA ARG A 78 -20.50 5.57 -3.27
C ARG A 78 -20.15 5.18 -4.71
N SER A 79 -20.84 5.76 -5.67
CA SER A 79 -20.55 5.50 -7.06
C SER A 79 -19.17 6.03 -7.44
N GLN A 80 -18.83 7.23 -6.96
CA GLN A 80 -17.51 7.78 -7.23
C GLN A 80 -16.41 6.97 -6.57
N CYS A 81 -16.68 6.47 -5.35
CA CYS A 81 -15.74 5.59 -4.68
C CYS A 81 -15.49 4.33 -5.50
N GLN A 82 -16.56 3.72 -6.02
CA GLN A 82 -16.40 2.53 -6.85
C GLN A 82 -15.60 2.81 -8.11
N GLN A 83 -15.87 3.95 -8.74
CA GLN A 83 -15.12 4.31 -9.94
C GLN A 83 -13.66 4.53 -9.65
N ALA A 84 -13.37 5.14 -8.50
CA ALA A 84 -11.99 5.34 -8.09
C ALA A 84 -11.30 4.01 -7.86
N GLN A 85 -12.01 3.06 -7.27
CA GLN A 85 -11.44 1.73 -7.04
C GLN A 85 -11.17 1.01 -8.35
N VAL A 86 -12.05 1.16 -9.33
CA VAL A 86 -11.82 0.57 -10.65
C VAL A 86 -10.59 1.20 -11.29
N SER A 87 -10.48 2.52 -11.22
CA SER A 87 -9.32 3.20 -11.78
C SER A 87 -8.03 2.74 -11.12
N LEU A 88 -8.06 2.56 -9.80
CA LEU A 88 -6.90 2.05 -9.09
C LEU A 88 -6.57 0.64 -9.56
N GLY A 89 -7.58 -0.20 -9.72
CA GLY A 89 -7.38 -1.55 -10.19
C GLY A 89 -6.74 -1.58 -11.57
N VAL A 90 -7.19 -0.71 -12.45
CA VAL A 90 -6.61 -0.63 -13.79
C VAL A 90 -5.14 -0.21 -13.72
N CYS A 91 -4.86 0.80 -12.90
CA CYS A 91 -3.49 1.25 -12.72
C CYS A 91 -2.60 0.13 -12.20
N LEU A 92 -3.06 -0.57 -11.17
CA LEU A 92 -2.28 -1.65 -10.57
C LEU A 92 -2.06 -2.78 -11.58
N SER A 93 -3.06 -3.08 -12.39
CA SER A 93 -2.92 -4.11 -13.41
C SER A 93 -1.83 -3.76 -14.41
N SER A 94 -1.71 -2.49 -14.75
CA SER A 94 -0.69 -2.10 -15.72
C SER A 94 0.72 -2.21 -15.13
N HIS A 95 0.84 -2.25 -13.82
CA HIS A 95 2.13 -2.43 -13.17
C HIS A 95 2.48 -3.90 -12.94
N GLN A 96 1.51 -4.78 -13.10
CA GLN A 96 1.75 -6.21 -12.94
C GLN A 96 1.98 -6.85 -14.29
N THR A 97 2.92 -6.33 -14.99
CA THR A 97 3.18 -6.77 -16.34
C THR A 97 3.66 -8.20 -16.34
N PRO A 98 3.00 -9.07 -17.06
CA PRO A 98 3.54 -10.41 -17.23
C PRO A 98 4.79 -10.31 -18.08
N SER A 99 5.76 -10.99 -17.70
CA SER A 99 7.03 -10.94 -18.44
C SER A 99 7.01 -11.76 -19.67
#